data_6ec1e80866db228e79bcbc2cdd9aee55
#
_entry.id   6ec1e80866db228e79bcbc2cdd9aee55
#
_cell.length_a   1.000
_cell.length_b   1.000
_cell.length_c   1.000
_cell.angle_alpha   90.00
_cell.angle_beta   90.00
_cell.angle_gamma   90.00
#
_symmetry.space_group_name_H-M   'P 1'
#
loop_
_entity.id
_entity.type
_entity.pdbx_description
1 polymer ?
#
loop_
_entity_poly.entity_id
_entity_poly.type
_entity_poly.pdbx_seq_one_letter_code
_entity_poly.pdbx_strand_id
1 'polypeptide(L)'
;YAHSNIISSMNKVRGPFNVNHLAQVAGIQALKDRKYTNNSKKHNMLWLKTMNKELSKLPIKVYDSRANFLLIDVGNSVFKLNKYLLSKSIIIRLMEKYNLPTCVRVSIGTADENKKVLRAFKDFYK
;
A
#
# COMPACT_ATOMS: atom_id res chain seq x y z
N TYR A 1 -1.92 12.96 16.10
CA TYR A 1 -2.27 13.70 17.32
C TYR A 1 -1.55 13.07 18.50
N ALA A 2 -1.03 13.89 19.41
CA ALA A 2 -0.40 13.45 20.64
C ALA A 2 -0.66 14.46 21.76
N HIS A 3 -0.42 14.04 23.02
CA HIS A 3 -0.50 14.93 24.17
C HIS A 3 0.48 16.11 24.02
N SER A 4 0.10 17.30 24.54
CA SER A 4 0.88 18.55 24.40
C SER A 4 2.34 18.41 24.81
N ASN A 5 2.64 17.67 25.90
CA ASN A 5 4.01 17.43 26.36
C ASN A 5 4.86 16.66 25.34
N ILE A 6 4.25 15.68 24.64
CA ILE A 6 4.92 14.91 23.58
C ILE A 6 5.21 15.84 22.39
N ILE A 7 4.23 16.62 21.97
CA ILE A 7 4.40 17.58 20.87
C ILE A 7 5.48 18.62 21.22
N SER A 8 5.49 19.13 22.45
CA SER A 8 6.52 20.06 22.91
C SER A 8 7.91 19.45 22.86
N SER A 9 8.06 18.19 23.29
CA SER A 9 9.34 17.47 23.24
C SER A 9 9.81 17.22 21.80
N MET A 10 8.89 16.82 20.90
CA MET A 10 9.18 16.66 19.48
C MET A 10 9.60 17.98 18.81
N ASN A 11 8.96 19.09 19.19
CA ASN A 11 9.32 20.41 18.65
C ASN A 11 10.73 20.88 19.03
N LYS A 12 11.29 20.38 20.14
CA LYS A 12 12.68 20.70 20.54
C LYS A 12 13.72 20.01 19.68
N VAL A 13 13.41 18.87 19.07
CA VAL A 13 14.36 18.05 18.31
C VAL A 13 14.12 18.03 16.79
N ARG A 14 12.99 18.61 16.34
CA ARG A 14 12.70 18.67 14.91
C ARG A 14 13.63 19.65 14.21
N GLY A 15 14.07 19.31 12.98
CA GLY A 15 14.83 20.21 12.13
C GLY A 15 14.03 21.46 11.73
N PRO A 16 14.71 22.60 11.45
CA PRO A 16 14.07 23.78 10.92
C PRO A 16 13.41 23.46 9.56
N PHE A 17 12.27 24.08 9.29
CA PHE A 17 11.53 23.90 8.03
C PHE A 17 11.17 22.46 7.67
N ASN A 18 11.01 21.56 8.67
CA ASN A 18 10.63 20.16 8.43
C ASN A 18 9.31 20.01 7.63
N VAL A 19 8.44 21.03 7.68
CA VAL A 19 7.34 21.23 6.73
C VAL A 19 7.53 22.62 6.13
N ASN A 20 8.06 22.70 4.93
CA ASN A 20 8.31 23.98 4.26
C ASN A 20 7.00 24.68 3.86
N HIS A 21 7.07 25.97 3.52
CA HIS A 21 5.90 26.78 3.21
C HIS A 21 5.04 26.22 2.06
N LEU A 22 5.68 25.75 0.98
CA LEU A 22 4.97 25.16 -0.16
C LEU A 22 4.21 23.89 0.25
N ALA A 23 4.81 23.03 1.08
CA ALA A 23 4.15 21.85 1.60
C ALA A 23 2.96 22.20 2.51
N GLN A 24 3.05 23.28 3.30
CA GLN A 24 1.94 23.74 4.12
C GLN A 24 0.77 24.24 3.26
N VAL A 25 1.04 25.06 2.25
CA VAL A 25 0.01 25.57 1.32
C VAL A 25 -0.65 24.41 0.57
N ALA A 26 0.15 23.49 0.03
CA ALA A 26 -0.36 22.30 -0.65
C ALA A 26 -1.21 21.41 0.28
N GLY A 27 -0.75 21.20 1.51
CA GLY A 27 -1.48 20.42 2.52
C GLY A 27 -2.84 21.03 2.88
N ILE A 28 -2.90 22.35 3.05
CA ILE A 28 -4.16 23.06 3.31
C ILE A 28 -5.14 22.88 2.15
N GLN A 29 -4.68 23.00 0.90
CA GLN A 29 -5.55 22.80 -0.26
C GLN A 29 -5.98 21.33 -0.42
N ALA A 30 -5.09 20.38 -0.19
CA ALA A 30 -5.42 18.95 -0.20
C ALA A 30 -6.50 18.59 0.84
N LEU A 31 -6.44 19.17 2.03
CA LEU A 31 -7.46 18.97 3.08
C LEU A 31 -8.84 19.57 2.70
N LYS A 32 -8.87 20.60 1.86
CA LYS A 32 -10.11 21.20 1.35
C LYS A 32 -10.74 20.40 0.22
N ASP A 33 -9.95 19.62 -0.52
CA ASP A 33 -10.45 18.80 -1.64
C ASP A 33 -11.14 17.52 -1.14
N ARG A 34 -12.35 17.70 -0.62
CA ARG A 34 -13.19 16.59 -0.16
C ARG A 34 -13.64 15.66 -1.30
N LYS A 35 -13.77 16.20 -2.52
CA LYS A 35 -14.18 15.41 -3.69
C LYS A 35 -13.10 14.40 -4.04
N TYR A 36 -11.85 14.83 -4.14
CA TYR A 36 -10.71 13.94 -4.38
C TYR A 36 -10.58 12.88 -3.28
N THR A 37 -10.61 13.29 -2.03
CA THR A 37 -10.50 12.39 -0.87
C THR A 37 -11.59 11.32 -0.89
N ASN A 38 -12.84 11.69 -1.14
CA ASN A 38 -13.96 10.76 -1.21
C ASN A 38 -13.83 9.80 -2.40
N ASN A 39 -13.41 10.27 -3.56
CA ASN A 39 -13.19 9.43 -4.74
C ASN A 39 -12.05 8.43 -4.51
N SER A 40 -10.92 8.89 -3.94
CA SER A 40 -9.79 8.02 -3.59
C SER A 40 -10.19 6.95 -2.58
N LYS A 41 -10.98 7.31 -1.56
CA LYS A 41 -11.50 6.35 -0.59
C LYS A 41 -12.41 5.30 -1.23
N LYS A 42 -13.35 5.71 -2.09
CA LYS A 42 -14.24 4.80 -2.83
C LYS A 42 -13.45 3.85 -3.73
N HIS A 43 -12.49 4.39 -4.48
CA HIS A 43 -11.60 3.61 -5.34
C HIS A 43 -10.81 2.58 -4.55
N ASN A 44 -10.19 2.99 -3.45
CA ASN A 44 -9.42 2.11 -2.59
C ASN A 44 -10.28 0.97 -2.03
N MET A 45 -11.45 1.27 -1.48
CA MET A 45 -12.36 0.26 -0.93
C MET A 45 -12.82 -0.74 -1.99
N LEU A 46 -13.16 -0.27 -3.19
CA LEU A 46 -13.55 -1.13 -4.31
C LEU A 46 -12.43 -2.10 -4.68
N TRP A 47 -11.21 -1.58 -4.84
CA TRP A 47 -10.08 -2.39 -5.28
C TRP A 47 -9.53 -3.30 -4.18
N LEU A 48 -9.55 -2.89 -2.92
CA LEU A 48 -9.24 -3.80 -1.81
C LEU A 48 -10.16 -5.02 -1.85
N LYS A 49 -11.49 -4.81 -1.95
CA LYS A 49 -12.47 -5.89 -2.03
C LYS A 49 -12.26 -6.77 -3.26
N THR A 50 -12.05 -6.16 -4.43
CA THR A 50 -11.87 -6.88 -5.70
C THR A 50 -10.60 -7.70 -5.68
N MET A 51 -9.47 -7.12 -5.29
CA MET A 51 -8.19 -7.81 -5.25
C MET A 51 -8.18 -8.92 -4.19
N ASN A 52 -8.72 -8.67 -3.01
CA ASN A 52 -8.86 -9.70 -1.98
C ASN A 52 -9.65 -10.89 -2.54
N LYS A 53 -10.86 -10.66 -3.09
CA LYS A 53 -11.70 -11.71 -3.67
C LYS A 53 -10.99 -12.51 -4.77
N GLU A 54 -10.28 -11.84 -5.67
CA GLU A 54 -9.64 -12.51 -6.81
C GLU A 54 -8.37 -13.26 -6.41
N LEU A 55 -7.56 -12.69 -5.53
CA LEU A 55 -6.32 -13.31 -5.07
C LEU A 55 -6.58 -14.47 -4.10
N SER A 56 -7.65 -14.42 -3.30
CA SER A 56 -8.05 -15.53 -2.41
C SER A 56 -8.50 -16.80 -3.16
N LYS A 57 -8.65 -16.75 -4.48
CA LYS A 57 -8.87 -17.94 -5.31
C LYS A 57 -7.58 -18.70 -5.63
N LEU A 58 -6.43 -18.12 -5.36
CA LEU A 58 -5.11 -18.68 -5.58
C LEU A 58 -4.63 -19.41 -4.31
N PRO A 59 -3.63 -20.29 -4.40
CA PRO A 59 -3.08 -21.02 -3.24
C PRO A 59 -2.21 -20.11 -2.35
N ILE A 60 -2.75 -18.98 -1.93
CA ILE A 60 -2.11 -17.95 -1.10
C ILE A 60 -3.09 -17.43 -0.06
N LYS A 61 -2.57 -16.85 1.02
CA LYS A 61 -3.41 -16.26 2.06
C LYS A 61 -3.40 -14.74 1.95
N VAL A 62 -4.56 -14.15 1.71
CA VAL A 62 -4.73 -12.69 1.68
C VAL A 62 -5.32 -12.24 3.01
N TYR A 63 -4.66 -11.30 3.68
CA TYR A 63 -5.15 -10.73 4.93
C TYR A 63 -6.09 -9.56 4.65
N ASP A 64 -7.15 -9.46 5.45
CA ASP A 64 -8.07 -8.31 5.39
C ASP A 64 -7.34 -7.01 5.70
N SER A 65 -7.67 -5.98 4.95
CA SER A 65 -7.06 -4.66 5.07
C SER A 65 -8.09 -3.54 4.98
N ARG A 66 -7.85 -2.51 5.78
CA ARG A 66 -8.54 -1.21 5.69
C ARG A 66 -7.59 -0.08 5.27
N ALA A 67 -6.34 -0.43 4.95
CA ALA A 67 -5.32 0.48 4.45
C ALA A 67 -5.43 0.64 2.92
N ASN A 68 -4.40 1.17 2.29
CA ASN A 68 -4.29 1.27 0.84
C ASN A 68 -3.38 0.17 0.24
N PHE A 69 -3.28 -0.97 0.91
CA PHE A 69 -2.50 -2.12 0.47
C PHE A 69 -3.08 -3.43 1.02
N LEU A 70 -2.72 -4.54 0.40
CA LEU A 70 -2.93 -5.89 0.91
C LEU A 70 -1.62 -6.48 1.41
N LEU A 71 -1.69 -7.21 2.53
CA LEU A 71 -0.66 -8.14 2.98
C LEU A 71 -1.05 -9.53 2.48
N ILE A 72 -0.12 -10.22 1.83
CA ILE A 72 -0.36 -11.51 1.19
C ILE A 72 0.75 -12.47 1.60
N ASP A 73 0.40 -13.58 2.20
CA ASP A 73 1.32 -14.67 2.47
C ASP A 73 1.34 -15.62 1.26
N VAL A 74 2.48 -15.67 0.60
CA VAL A 74 2.74 -16.44 -0.62
C VAL A 74 3.63 -17.65 -0.34
N GLY A 75 3.91 -17.93 0.93
CA GLY A 75 4.75 -19.03 1.37
C GLY A 75 6.17 -18.96 0.81
N ASN A 76 6.74 -20.12 0.52
CA ASN A 76 8.12 -20.23 0.01
C ASN A 76 8.32 -19.65 -1.42
N SER A 77 7.24 -19.20 -2.05
CA SER A 77 7.29 -18.65 -3.42
C SER A 77 7.70 -17.17 -3.44
N VAL A 78 7.92 -16.53 -2.30
CA VAL A 78 8.11 -15.06 -2.16
C VAL A 78 9.18 -14.52 -3.11
N PHE A 79 10.37 -15.13 -3.17
CA PHE A 79 11.46 -14.65 -4.03
C PHE A 79 11.22 -14.95 -5.52
N LYS A 80 10.64 -16.12 -5.84
CA LYS A 80 10.29 -16.50 -7.21
C LYS A 80 9.21 -15.57 -7.77
N LEU A 81 8.16 -15.32 -6.98
CA LEU A 81 7.10 -14.39 -7.31
C LEU A 81 7.63 -12.97 -7.50
N ASN A 82 8.48 -12.48 -6.60
CA ASN A 82 9.06 -11.14 -6.73
C ASN A 82 9.88 -11.00 -8.02
N LYS A 83 10.74 -11.98 -8.33
CA LYS A 83 11.53 -11.99 -9.59
C LYS A 83 10.62 -11.98 -10.82
N TYR A 84 9.56 -12.80 -10.79
CA TYR A 84 8.58 -12.85 -11.88
C TYR A 84 7.85 -11.52 -12.05
N LEU A 85 7.36 -10.91 -10.97
CA LEU A 85 6.66 -9.64 -11.02
C LEU A 85 7.56 -8.50 -11.51
N LEU A 86 8.83 -8.47 -11.08
CA LEU A 86 9.84 -7.54 -11.59
C LEU A 86 10.02 -7.66 -13.10
N SER A 87 10.05 -8.87 -13.67
CA SER A 87 10.13 -9.08 -15.13
C SER A 87 8.90 -8.56 -15.89
N LYS A 88 7.78 -8.35 -15.18
CA LYS A 88 6.55 -7.73 -15.70
C LYS A 88 6.44 -6.23 -15.37
N SER A 89 7.53 -5.61 -14.89
CA SER A 89 7.56 -4.22 -14.41
C SER A 89 6.52 -3.96 -13.31
N ILE A 90 6.40 -4.91 -12.38
CA ILE A 90 5.56 -4.79 -11.18
C ILE A 90 6.48 -4.87 -9.97
N ILE A 91 6.48 -3.81 -9.15
CA ILE A 91 7.27 -3.73 -7.93
C ILE A 91 6.34 -3.94 -6.74
N ILE A 92 6.65 -4.93 -5.93
CA ILE A 92 5.97 -5.20 -4.66
C ILE A 92 6.96 -5.05 -3.51
N ARG A 93 6.48 -4.99 -2.27
CA ARG A 93 7.35 -4.91 -1.10
C ARG A 93 7.45 -6.26 -0.41
N LEU A 94 8.67 -6.78 -0.30
CA LEU A 94 8.97 -7.93 0.56
C LEU A 94 8.89 -7.51 2.02
N MET A 95 8.35 -8.39 2.87
CA MET A 95 8.07 -8.09 4.28
C MET A 95 9.04 -8.76 5.24
N GLU A 96 10.14 -9.33 4.75
CA GLU A 96 11.18 -10.00 5.54
C GLU A 96 11.70 -9.13 6.71
N LYS A 97 11.99 -7.85 6.44
CA LYS A 97 12.44 -6.89 7.47
C LYS A 97 11.43 -6.62 8.59
N TYR A 98 10.20 -7.10 8.45
CA TYR A 98 9.12 -6.99 9.44
C TYR A 98 8.83 -8.34 10.12
N ASN A 99 9.78 -9.29 10.07
CA ASN A 99 9.63 -10.66 10.57
C ASN A 99 8.48 -11.44 9.91
N LEU A 100 8.19 -11.13 8.63
CA LEU A 100 7.18 -11.80 7.81
C LEU A 100 7.83 -12.28 6.50
N PRO A 101 8.74 -13.27 6.55
CA PRO A 101 9.59 -13.65 5.41
C PRO A 101 8.82 -14.27 4.23
N THR A 102 7.62 -14.81 4.48
CA THR A 102 6.75 -15.40 3.45
C THR A 102 5.73 -14.42 2.87
N CYS A 103 5.72 -13.18 3.38
CA CYS A 103 4.71 -12.20 3.02
C CYS A 103 5.24 -11.15 2.04
N VAL A 104 4.33 -10.66 1.23
CA VAL A 104 4.51 -9.50 0.36
C VAL A 104 3.41 -8.46 0.62
N ARG A 105 3.74 -7.19 0.42
CA ARG A 105 2.78 -6.09 0.47
C ARG A 105 2.55 -5.54 -0.93
N VAL A 106 1.30 -5.48 -1.33
CA VAL A 106 0.84 -4.97 -2.62
C VAL A 106 -0.02 -3.74 -2.39
N SER A 107 0.41 -2.58 -2.84
CA SER A 107 -0.37 -1.33 -2.73
C SER A 107 -1.48 -1.30 -3.77
N ILE A 108 -2.60 -0.66 -3.42
CA ILE A 108 -3.67 -0.37 -4.37
C ILE A 108 -3.23 0.78 -5.28
N GLY A 109 -3.14 0.50 -6.56
CA GLY A 109 -2.83 1.46 -7.61
C GLY A 109 -4.07 1.92 -8.37
N THR A 110 -3.86 2.42 -9.59
CA THR A 110 -4.94 2.70 -10.54
C THR A 110 -5.67 1.41 -10.96
N ALA A 111 -6.81 1.56 -11.60
CA ALA A 111 -7.58 0.41 -12.07
C ALA A 111 -6.77 -0.52 -12.99
N ASP A 112 -5.97 0.05 -13.89
CA ASP A 112 -5.20 -0.72 -14.86
C ASP A 112 -3.97 -1.38 -14.21
N GLU A 113 -3.31 -0.71 -13.27
CA GLU A 113 -2.24 -1.31 -12.46
C GLU A 113 -2.76 -2.48 -11.64
N ASN A 114 -3.89 -2.33 -10.98
CA ASN A 114 -4.51 -3.41 -10.20
C ASN A 114 -4.90 -4.62 -11.07
N LYS A 115 -5.46 -4.38 -12.27
CA LYS A 115 -5.74 -5.45 -13.24
C LYS A 115 -4.45 -6.15 -13.71
N LYS A 116 -3.38 -5.37 -13.95
CA LYS A 116 -2.07 -5.91 -14.34
C LYS A 116 -1.50 -6.81 -13.26
N VAL A 117 -1.56 -6.37 -11.99
CA VAL A 117 -1.13 -7.16 -10.84
C VAL A 117 -1.93 -8.45 -10.72
N LEU A 118 -3.28 -8.37 -10.76
CA LEU A 118 -4.15 -9.56 -10.69
C LEU A 118 -3.83 -10.57 -11.78
N ARG A 119 -3.62 -10.11 -13.02
CA ARG A 119 -3.25 -10.98 -14.15
C ARG A 119 -1.93 -11.66 -13.88
N ALA A 120 -0.90 -10.91 -13.48
CA ALA A 120 0.42 -11.45 -13.21
C ALA A 120 0.42 -12.48 -12.07
N PHE A 121 -0.33 -12.25 -10.99
CA PHE A 121 -0.49 -13.26 -9.93
C PHE A 121 -1.18 -14.52 -10.46
N LYS A 122 -2.28 -14.38 -11.20
CA LYS A 122 -2.98 -15.53 -11.80
C LYS A 122 -2.09 -16.34 -12.74
N ASP A 123 -1.26 -15.68 -13.53
CA ASP A 123 -0.35 -16.34 -14.49
C ASP A 123 0.81 -17.04 -13.78
N PHE A 124 1.27 -16.53 -12.65
CA PHE A 124 2.32 -17.15 -11.86
C PHE A 124 1.85 -18.44 -11.15
N TYR A 125 0.58 -18.51 -10.75
CA TYR A 125 0.01 -19.65 -10.01
C TYR A 125 -0.80 -20.62 -10.90
N LYS A 126 -0.77 -20.48 -12.22
CA LYS A 126 -1.26 -21.48 -13.18
C LYS A 126 -0.30 -22.66 -13.27
#